data_915deea4b1e7b29884fcaa19b90410b2
#
_entry.id   915deea4b1e7b29884fcaa19b90410b2
#
_cell.length_a   1.000
_cell.length_b   1.000
_cell.length_c   1.000
_cell.angle_alpha   90.00
_cell.angle_beta   90.00
_cell.angle_gamma   90.00
#
_symmetry.space_group_name_H-M   'P 1'
#
loop_
_entity.id
_entity.type
_entity.pdbx_description
1 polymer ?
#
loop_
_entity_poly.entity_id
_entity_poly.type
_entity_poly.pdbx_seq_one_letter_code
_entity_poly.pdbx_strand_id
1 'polypeptide(L)'
;MKNAIVSLLLLLMVTQYVTAQKKVIKIACIGNSITYGVGTRNPAKDSYPAVLGQMLGDGYEVRNFGVSARTMLMKGDHPYMKEERYRQALAYNPDIVTIKLGTNDTKPQNWRYKSDFKKDME
;
A
#
# COMPACT_ATOMS: atom_id res chain seq x y z
N MET A 1 27.51 -50.45 -5.01
CA MET A 1 27.66 -49.25 -5.86
C MET A 1 26.39 -48.83 -6.58
N LYS A 2 25.68 -49.75 -7.25
CA LYS A 2 24.41 -49.37 -7.94
C LYS A 2 23.36 -48.76 -7.04
N ASN A 3 23.18 -49.25 -5.80
CA ASN A 3 22.19 -48.72 -4.84
C ASN A 3 22.55 -47.33 -4.30
N ALA A 4 23.84 -47.01 -4.18
CA ALA A 4 24.30 -45.69 -3.74
C ALA A 4 24.08 -44.61 -4.82
N ILE A 5 24.25 -44.96 -6.09
CA ILE A 5 23.99 -44.05 -7.21
C ILE A 5 22.50 -43.76 -7.34
N VAL A 6 21.63 -44.78 -7.19
CA VAL A 6 20.18 -44.59 -7.24
C VAL A 6 19.71 -43.73 -6.06
N SER A 7 20.24 -43.92 -4.85
CA SER A 7 19.95 -43.08 -3.70
C SER A 7 20.38 -41.63 -3.86
N LEU A 8 21.53 -41.40 -4.48
CA LEU A 8 22.07 -40.06 -4.76
C LEU A 8 21.24 -39.35 -5.82
N LEU A 9 20.76 -40.03 -6.85
CA LEU A 9 19.87 -39.49 -7.90
C LEU A 9 18.50 -39.16 -7.34
N LEU A 10 17.94 -39.97 -6.44
CA LEU A 10 16.68 -39.67 -5.73
C LEU A 10 16.82 -38.46 -4.81
N LEU A 11 17.95 -38.29 -4.12
CA LEU A 11 18.21 -37.13 -3.26
C LEU A 11 18.34 -35.84 -4.10
N LEU A 12 18.95 -35.90 -5.27
CA LEU A 12 19.08 -34.78 -6.20
C LEU A 12 17.73 -34.38 -6.83
N MET A 13 16.79 -35.32 -7.03
CA MET A 13 15.45 -35.01 -7.51
C MET A 13 14.58 -34.33 -6.44
N VAL A 14 14.76 -34.65 -5.18
CA VAL A 14 13.99 -34.03 -4.07
C VAL A 14 14.37 -32.56 -3.85
N THR A 15 15.61 -32.17 -4.18
CA THR A 15 16.08 -30.78 -4.02
C THR A 15 15.57 -29.82 -5.09
N GLN A 16 14.90 -30.30 -6.14
CA GLN A 16 14.35 -29.45 -7.22
C GLN A 16 12.92 -28.98 -7.02
N TYR A 17 12.23 -29.41 -5.97
CA TYR A 17 10.98 -28.79 -5.56
C TYR A 17 11.24 -27.52 -4.73
N VAL A 18 12.05 -26.61 -5.25
CA VAL A 18 11.96 -25.21 -4.86
C VAL A 18 10.62 -24.74 -5.40
N THR A 19 9.59 -24.83 -4.56
CA THR A 19 8.33 -24.14 -4.82
C THR A 19 8.70 -22.69 -5.02
N ALA A 20 8.62 -22.20 -6.26
CA ALA A 20 8.73 -20.78 -6.55
C ALA A 20 7.66 -20.08 -5.71
N GLN A 21 8.09 -19.50 -4.58
CA GLN A 21 7.20 -18.82 -3.67
C GLN A 21 6.59 -17.66 -4.45
N LYS A 22 5.29 -17.77 -4.74
CA LYS A 22 4.57 -16.76 -5.52
C LYS A 22 4.74 -15.42 -4.81
N LYS A 23 5.45 -14.47 -5.45
CA LYS A 23 5.69 -13.15 -4.90
C LYS A 23 4.34 -12.48 -4.60
N VAL A 24 4.11 -12.11 -3.35
CA VAL A 24 2.94 -11.32 -2.95
C VAL A 24 3.14 -9.88 -3.43
N ILE A 25 2.14 -9.34 -4.13
CA ILE A 25 2.13 -7.95 -4.61
C ILE A 25 1.68 -7.05 -3.48
N LYS A 26 2.52 -6.10 -3.10
CA LYS A 26 2.24 -5.12 -2.04
C LYS A 26 1.55 -3.88 -2.61
N ILE A 27 0.41 -3.51 -2.04
CA ILE A 27 -0.35 -2.32 -2.42
C ILE A 27 -0.42 -1.37 -1.23
N ALA A 28 0.06 -0.13 -1.41
CA ALA A 28 -0.10 0.93 -0.44
C ALA A 28 -1.25 1.86 -0.85
N CYS A 29 -2.28 1.98 0.00
CA CYS A 29 -3.37 2.92 -0.19
C CYS A 29 -3.10 4.19 0.62
N ILE A 30 -2.61 5.23 -0.04
CA ILE A 30 -2.32 6.55 0.51
C ILE A 30 -3.57 7.43 0.36
N GLY A 31 -3.90 8.22 1.38
CA GLY A 31 -5.01 9.14 1.29
C GLY A 31 -5.41 9.81 2.60
N ASN A 32 -6.57 10.44 2.56
CA ASN A 32 -7.16 11.17 3.69
C ASN A 32 -8.17 10.30 4.48
N SER A 33 -9.17 10.93 5.09
CA SER A 33 -10.23 10.27 5.86
C SER A 33 -11.02 9.22 5.09
N ILE A 34 -11.17 9.38 3.77
CA ILE A 34 -11.86 8.42 2.91
C ILE A 34 -11.05 7.11 2.84
N THR A 35 -9.74 7.22 2.68
CA THR A 35 -8.84 6.05 2.68
C THR A 35 -8.75 5.43 4.07
N TYR A 36 -8.66 6.25 5.12
CA TYR A 36 -8.69 5.77 6.50
C TYR A 36 -9.95 4.93 6.79
N GLY A 37 -11.11 5.32 6.23
CA GLY A 37 -12.39 4.66 6.43
C GLY A 37 -13.30 5.38 7.44
N VAL A 38 -13.16 6.71 7.55
CA VAL A 38 -14.08 7.53 8.39
C VAL A 38 -15.51 7.34 7.90
N GLY A 39 -16.43 7.11 8.83
CA GLY A 39 -17.84 6.85 8.56
C GLY A 39 -18.19 5.38 8.34
N THR A 40 -17.20 4.49 8.22
CA THR A 40 -17.44 3.05 8.23
C THR A 40 -17.61 2.54 9.66
N ARG A 41 -18.29 1.39 9.82
CA ARG A 41 -18.52 0.79 11.14
C ARG A 41 -17.21 0.31 11.78
N ASN A 42 -16.33 -0.29 10.98
CA ASN A 42 -15.02 -0.76 11.40
C ASN A 42 -14.00 -0.48 10.28
N PRO A 43 -13.20 0.60 10.37
CA PRO A 43 -12.23 0.94 9.34
C PRO A 43 -11.25 -0.18 8.98
N ALA A 44 -10.87 -1.02 9.94
CA ALA A 44 -9.95 -2.13 9.69
C ALA A 44 -10.54 -3.23 8.79
N LYS A 45 -11.87 -3.28 8.65
CA LYS A 45 -12.58 -4.28 7.83
C LYS A 45 -13.35 -3.64 6.67
N ASP A 46 -13.89 -2.45 6.87
CA ASP A 46 -14.89 -1.84 6.00
C ASP A 46 -14.34 -0.66 5.18
N SER A 47 -13.11 -0.21 5.44
CA SER A 47 -12.45 0.76 4.57
C SER A 47 -12.17 0.17 3.19
N TYR A 48 -12.14 1.01 2.13
CA TYR A 48 -11.90 0.50 0.79
C TYR A 48 -10.56 -0.27 0.65
N PRO A 49 -9.45 0.09 1.33
CA PRO A 49 -8.24 -0.72 1.28
C PRO A 49 -8.42 -2.12 1.87
N ALA A 50 -9.19 -2.23 2.97
CA ALA A 50 -9.47 -3.53 3.58
C ALA A 50 -10.35 -4.40 2.67
N VAL A 51 -11.40 -3.83 2.09
CA VAL A 51 -12.27 -4.50 1.13
C VAL A 51 -11.51 -4.90 -0.13
N LEU A 52 -10.65 -4.02 -0.65
CA LEU A 52 -9.78 -4.31 -1.80
C LEU A 52 -8.89 -5.53 -1.53
N GLY A 53 -8.27 -5.59 -0.35
CA GLY A 53 -7.45 -6.74 0.05
C GLY A 53 -8.23 -8.05 0.09
N GLN A 54 -9.46 -8.03 0.65
CA GLN A 54 -10.34 -9.19 0.66
C GLN A 54 -10.72 -9.64 -0.75
N MET A 55 -11.00 -8.71 -1.65
CA MET A 55 -11.38 -9.03 -3.04
C MET A 55 -10.22 -9.58 -3.86
N LEU A 56 -9.00 -9.11 -3.64
CA LEU A 56 -7.81 -9.54 -4.39
C LEU A 56 -7.26 -10.90 -3.89
N GLY A 57 -7.48 -11.25 -2.62
CA GLY A 57 -7.05 -12.53 -2.04
C GLY A 57 -5.54 -12.64 -1.78
N ASP A 58 -5.08 -13.87 -1.55
CA ASP A 58 -3.75 -14.20 -0.99
C ASP A 58 -2.55 -13.77 -1.85
N GLY A 59 -2.74 -13.43 -3.11
CA GLY A 59 -1.68 -12.93 -3.99
C GLY A 59 -1.30 -11.47 -3.75
N TYR A 60 -2.02 -10.77 -2.86
CA TYR A 60 -1.88 -9.33 -2.62
C TYR A 60 -1.88 -9.01 -1.14
N GLU A 61 -1.01 -8.08 -0.75
CA GLU A 61 -1.01 -7.48 0.58
C GLU A 61 -1.36 -6.00 0.46
N VAL A 62 -2.59 -5.64 0.85
CA VAL A 62 -3.08 -4.25 0.79
C VAL A 62 -2.97 -3.61 2.16
N ARG A 63 -2.28 -2.47 2.25
CA ARG A 63 -2.16 -1.70 3.49
C ARG A 63 -2.78 -0.32 3.37
N ASN A 64 -3.51 0.05 4.42
CA ASN A 64 -4.14 1.35 4.57
C ASN A 64 -3.17 2.34 5.24
N PHE A 65 -2.76 3.37 4.51
CA PHE A 65 -1.95 4.48 5.00
C PHE A 65 -2.74 5.80 5.04
N GLY A 66 -4.06 5.74 5.08
CA GLY A 66 -4.93 6.90 5.20
C GLY A 66 -4.75 7.66 6.51
N VAL A 67 -4.77 8.99 6.44
CA VAL A 67 -4.75 9.89 7.61
C VAL A 67 -5.78 10.99 7.39
N SER A 68 -6.72 11.16 8.34
CA SER A 68 -7.81 12.12 8.22
C SER A 68 -7.30 13.57 8.08
N ALA A 69 -8.05 14.38 7.34
CA ALA A 69 -7.81 15.82 7.12
C ALA A 69 -6.55 16.18 6.32
N ARG A 70 -5.81 15.22 5.76
CA ARG A 70 -4.53 15.51 5.07
C ARG A 70 -4.74 16.04 3.66
N THR A 71 -3.80 16.93 3.27
CA THR A 71 -3.73 17.56 1.96
C THR A 71 -2.60 16.94 1.12
N MET A 72 -2.73 17.03 -0.20
CA MET A 72 -1.64 16.83 -1.15
C MET A 72 -0.68 18.02 -1.11
N LEU A 73 -1.24 19.24 -1.06
CA LEU A 73 -0.48 20.47 -1.01
C LEU A 73 0.45 20.54 0.20
N MET A 74 1.74 20.72 -0.05
CA MET A 74 2.76 20.88 0.98
C MET A 74 2.58 22.17 1.83
N LYS A 75 1.95 23.19 1.23
CA LYS A 75 1.57 24.44 1.90
C LYS A 75 0.18 24.40 2.51
N GLY A 76 -0.54 23.27 2.40
CA GLY A 76 -1.82 23.08 3.05
C GLY A 76 -1.71 23.05 4.58
N ASP A 77 -2.86 23.09 5.25
CA ASP A 77 -2.93 23.10 6.72
C ASP A 77 -2.38 21.80 7.34
N HIS A 78 -2.54 20.65 6.67
CA HIS A 78 -2.10 19.34 7.15
C HIS A 78 -1.49 18.49 6.01
N PRO A 79 -0.26 18.76 5.55
CA PRO A 79 0.36 18.03 4.45
C PRO A 79 0.58 16.55 4.78
N TYR A 80 0.10 15.66 3.92
CA TYR A 80 0.28 14.20 4.08
C TYR A 80 1.76 13.79 4.14
N MET A 81 2.62 14.41 3.34
CA MET A 81 4.05 14.09 3.26
C MET A 81 4.83 14.37 4.54
N LYS A 82 4.24 15.13 5.49
CA LYS A 82 4.82 15.37 6.83
C LYS A 82 4.43 14.31 7.86
N GLU A 83 3.52 13.40 7.50
CA GLU A 83 3.00 12.38 8.41
C GLU A 83 3.95 11.18 8.56
N GLU A 84 3.91 10.55 9.73
CA GLU A 84 4.60 9.28 9.96
C GLU A 84 4.08 8.18 9.03
N ARG A 85 2.78 8.20 8.69
CA ARG A 85 2.17 7.26 7.74
C ARG A 85 2.79 7.33 6.35
N TYR A 86 3.22 8.50 5.90
CA TYR A 86 3.97 8.65 4.64
C TYR A 86 5.30 7.89 4.69
N ARG A 87 6.08 8.07 5.77
CA ARG A 87 7.35 7.35 5.97
C ARG A 87 7.14 5.84 6.05
N GLN A 88 6.08 5.40 6.74
CA GLN A 88 5.70 4.00 6.82
C GLN A 88 5.31 3.42 5.46
N ALA A 89 4.60 4.18 4.62
CA ALA A 89 4.26 3.77 3.26
C ALA A 89 5.51 3.60 2.38
N LEU A 90 6.48 4.51 2.48
CA LEU A 90 7.77 4.37 1.80
C LEU A 90 8.54 3.14 2.28
N ALA A 91 8.65 2.95 3.60
CA ALA A 91 9.36 1.81 4.20
C ALA A 91 8.67 0.46 3.89
N TYR A 92 7.36 0.45 3.64
CA TYR A 92 6.63 -0.73 3.20
C TYR A 92 7.11 -1.23 1.83
N ASN A 93 7.73 -0.36 1.04
CA ASN A 93 8.24 -0.67 -0.29
C ASN A 93 7.20 -1.36 -1.18
N PRO A 94 6.08 -0.69 -1.50
CA PRO A 94 4.97 -1.26 -2.25
C PRO A 94 5.33 -1.47 -3.73
N ASP A 95 4.71 -2.46 -4.36
CA ASP A 95 4.75 -2.66 -5.81
C ASP A 95 3.75 -1.72 -6.52
N ILE A 96 2.64 -1.38 -5.84
CA ILE A 96 1.57 -0.50 -6.36
C ILE A 96 1.20 0.52 -5.28
N VAL A 97 0.98 1.76 -5.70
CA VAL A 97 0.49 2.83 -4.83
C VAL A 97 -0.79 3.42 -5.41
N THR A 98 -1.82 3.55 -4.57
CA THR A 98 -3.00 4.37 -4.88
C THR A 98 -2.96 5.63 -4.05
N ILE A 99 -3.22 6.79 -4.67
CA ILE A 99 -3.23 8.09 -4.00
C ILE A 99 -4.62 8.70 -4.09
N LYS A 100 -5.26 8.90 -2.94
CA LYS A 100 -6.56 9.55 -2.81
C LYS A 100 -6.47 10.74 -1.86
N LEU A 101 -5.82 11.79 -2.33
CA LEU A 101 -5.72 13.12 -1.71
C LEU A 101 -6.42 14.16 -2.59
N GLY A 102 -6.47 15.40 -2.16
CA GLY A 102 -7.07 16.49 -2.91
C GLY A 102 -8.38 17.03 -2.29
N THR A 103 -9.19 16.19 -1.64
CA THR A 103 -10.46 16.64 -1.04
C THR A 103 -10.27 17.78 -0.02
N ASN A 104 -9.26 17.69 0.84
CA ASN A 104 -8.96 18.73 1.82
C ASN A 104 -8.25 19.94 1.20
N ASP A 105 -7.61 19.73 0.07
CA ASP A 105 -6.94 20.77 -0.70
C ASP A 105 -7.92 21.80 -1.27
N THR A 106 -9.15 21.38 -1.57
CA THR A 106 -10.20 22.27 -2.09
C THR A 106 -10.78 23.23 -1.07
N LYS A 107 -10.45 23.08 0.23
CA LYS A 107 -10.83 24.05 1.25
C LYS A 107 -10.21 25.42 0.95
N PRO A 108 -10.92 26.55 1.17
CA PRO A 108 -10.44 27.88 0.79
C PRO A 108 -9.03 28.20 1.30
N GLN A 109 -8.72 27.84 2.56
CA GLN A 109 -7.42 28.10 3.17
C GLN A 109 -6.26 27.32 2.52
N ASN A 110 -6.55 26.19 1.86
CA ASN A 110 -5.58 25.37 1.16
C ASN A 110 -5.53 25.69 -0.34
N TRP A 111 -6.70 25.91 -0.96
CA TRP A 111 -6.81 26.08 -2.41
C TRP A 111 -6.15 27.34 -2.93
N ARG A 112 -5.86 28.32 -2.07
CA ARG A 112 -5.00 29.47 -2.42
C ARG A 112 -3.63 29.07 -2.95
N TYR A 113 -3.16 27.85 -2.66
CA TYR A 113 -1.89 27.30 -3.13
C TYR A 113 -2.05 26.34 -4.31
N LYS A 114 -3.20 26.34 -5.00
CA LYS A 114 -3.54 25.39 -6.07
C LYS A 114 -2.52 25.32 -7.21
N SER A 115 -1.75 26.39 -7.45
CA SER A 115 -0.68 26.41 -8.45
C SER A 115 0.43 25.37 -8.16
N ASP A 116 0.60 25.00 -6.89
CA ASP A 116 1.61 24.03 -6.49
C ASP A 116 1.10 22.57 -6.54
N PHE A 117 -0.23 22.36 -6.75
CA PHE A 117 -0.85 21.05 -6.61
C PHE A 117 -0.22 19.98 -7.51
N LYS A 118 0.02 20.31 -8.79
CA LYS A 118 0.64 19.39 -9.75
C LYS A 118 2.07 19.04 -9.31
N LYS A 119 2.86 20.03 -8.94
CA LYS A 119 4.25 19.85 -8.47
C LYS A 119 4.32 18.98 -7.20
N ASP A 120 3.39 19.22 -6.28
CA ASP A 120 3.38 18.48 -5.01
C ASP A 120 2.88 17.02 -5.18
N MET A 121 2.20 16.73 -6.30
CA MET A 121 1.75 15.39 -6.65
C MET A 121 2.82 14.57 -7.40
N GLU A 122 3.75 15.22 -8.10
CA GLU A 122 4.87 14.61 -8.82
C GLU A 122 6.02 14.22 -7.88
#